data_1756b81e6c84a7c3aa4423aa380a5178
#
_entry.id   1756b81e6c84a7c3aa4423aa380a5178
#
_cell.length_a   1.000
_cell.length_b   1.000
_cell.length_c   1.000
_cell.angle_alpha   90.00
_cell.angle_beta   90.00
_cell.angle_gamma   90.00
#
_symmetry.space_group_name_H-M   'P 1'
#
loop_
_entity.id
_entity.type
_entity.pdbx_description
1 polymer ?
#
loop_
_entity_poly.entity_id
_entity_poly.type
_entity_poly.pdbx_seq_one_letter_code
_entity_poly.pdbx_strand_id
1 'polypeptide(L)'
;MNRLEYLLQLHKEQPNDPFLLYGIALEYKKIDSDETSIYLNLLLQSFPDYLATYYQAAEYFAERGFYEKALEIYDRGIVLAMFLNEVKTLAELKNAKQNLEIDLM
;
A
#
# COMPACT_ATOMS: atom_id res chain seq x y z
N MET A 1 4.66 -1.76 -25.73
CA MET A 1 4.98 -1.43 -24.32
C MET A 1 3.85 -1.89 -23.42
N ASN A 2 4.14 -2.67 -22.38
CA ASN A 2 3.12 -3.09 -21.44
C ASN A 2 2.86 -1.98 -20.39
N ARG A 3 1.86 -2.20 -19.54
CA ARG A 3 1.48 -1.18 -18.54
C ARG A 3 2.61 -0.85 -17.58
N LEU A 4 3.34 -1.87 -17.09
CA LEU A 4 4.46 -1.64 -16.17
C LEU A 4 5.55 -0.78 -16.80
N GLU A 5 5.97 -1.12 -18.02
CA GLU A 5 7.00 -0.35 -18.74
C GLU A 5 6.56 1.10 -18.95
N TYR A 6 5.30 1.31 -19.29
CA TYR A 6 4.74 2.65 -19.48
C TYR A 6 4.78 3.45 -18.18
N LEU A 7 4.34 2.83 -17.06
CA LEU A 7 4.36 3.49 -15.76
C LEU A 7 5.77 3.82 -15.29
N LEU A 8 6.73 2.92 -15.53
CA LEU A 8 8.12 3.17 -15.17
C LEU A 8 8.69 4.35 -15.95
N GLN A 9 8.33 4.48 -17.24
CA GLN A 9 8.74 5.62 -18.04
C GLN A 9 8.15 6.92 -17.55
N LEU A 10 6.85 6.93 -17.25
CA LEU A 10 6.19 8.11 -16.69
C LEU A 10 6.81 8.51 -15.34
N HIS A 11 7.17 7.54 -14.52
CA HIS A 11 7.79 7.82 -13.23
C HIS A 11 9.12 8.54 -13.38
N LYS A 12 9.90 8.21 -14.39
CA LYS A 12 11.17 8.93 -14.69
C LYS A 12 10.91 10.41 -14.97
N GLU A 13 9.81 10.70 -15.65
CA GLU A 13 9.43 12.08 -16.01
C GLU A 13 8.78 12.81 -14.85
N GLN A 14 8.07 12.09 -13.98
CA GLN A 14 7.31 12.63 -12.86
C GLN A 14 7.63 11.87 -11.57
N PRO A 15 8.85 12.01 -11.03
CA PRO A 15 9.31 11.17 -9.92
C PRO A 15 8.60 11.44 -8.59
N ASN A 16 7.88 12.55 -8.48
CA ASN A 16 7.19 12.91 -7.24
C ASN A 16 5.68 12.64 -7.28
N ASP A 17 5.23 11.83 -8.23
CA ASP A 17 3.82 11.45 -8.33
C ASP A 17 3.58 10.10 -7.68
N PRO A 18 2.97 10.05 -6.46
CA PRO A 18 2.73 8.79 -5.77
C PRO A 18 1.74 7.87 -6.49
N PHE A 19 0.84 8.43 -7.30
CA PHE A 19 -0.09 7.63 -8.10
C PHE A 19 0.65 6.69 -9.05
N LEU A 20 1.73 7.18 -9.67
CA LEU A 20 2.55 6.37 -10.57
C LEU A 20 3.28 5.26 -9.81
N LEU A 21 3.86 5.58 -8.66
CA LEU A 21 4.52 4.60 -7.80
C LEU A 21 3.54 3.52 -7.33
N TYR A 22 2.34 3.93 -6.97
CA TYR A 22 1.29 3.00 -6.58
C TYR A 22 0.93 2.05 -7.71
N GLY A 23 0.73 2.58 -8.92
CA GLY A 23 0.47 1.76 -10.10
C GLY A 23 1.59 0.77 -10.39
N ILE A 24 2.84 1.21 -10.26
CA ILE A 24 4.02 0.34 -10.43
C ILE A 24 4.02 -0.78 -9.40
N ALA A 25 3.78 -0.46 -8.13
CA ALA A 25 3.73 -1.45 -7.07
C ALA A 25 2.67 -2.53 -7.36
N LEU A 26 1.48 -2.12 -7.82
CA LEU A 26 0.41 -3.06 -8.13
C LEU A 26 0.74 -3.93 -9.35
N GLU A 27 1.42 -3.39 -10.36
CA GLU A 27 1.84 -4.19 -11.52
C GLU A 27 2.88 -5.24 -11.12
N TYR A 28 3.84 -4.89 -10.27
CA TYR A 28 4.79 -5.85 -9.74
C TYR A 28 4.12 -6.90 -8.86
N LYS A 29 3.11 -6.51 -8.08
CA LYS A 29 2.33 -7.45 -7.26
C LYS A 29 1.66 -8.51 -8.11
N LYS A 30 1.11 -8.15 -9.27
CA LYS A 30 0.44 -9.08 -10.19
C LYS A 30 1.35 -10.20 -10.67
N ILE A 31 2.65 -9.93 -10.81
CA ILE A 31 3.62 -10.92 -11.27
C ILE A 31 4.46 -11.50 -10.13
N ASP A 32 4.02 -11.26 -8.90
CA ASP A 32 4.65 -11.77 -7.67
C ASP A 32 6.15 -11.43 -7.60
N SER A 33 6.50 -10.22 -7.99
CA SER A 33 7.88 -9.74 -7.99
C SER A 33 8.27 -9.17 -6.63
N ASP A 34 9.52 -9.41 -6.23
CA ASP A 34 10.10 -8.82 -5.02
C ASP A 34 10.17 -7.30 -5.07
N GLU A 35 10.13 -6.73 -6.28
CA GLU A 35 10.09 -5.28 -6.46
C GLU A 35 8.87 -4.63 -5.79
N THR A 36 7.80 -5.40 -5.60
CA THR A 36 6.57 -4.92 -4.95
C THR A 36 6.88 -4.28 -3.59
N SER A 37 7.67 -4.97 -2.76
CA SER A 37 7.99 -4.45 -1.41
C SER A 37 8.80 -3.17 -1.47
N ILE A 38 9.68 -3.04 -2.46
CA ILE A 38 10.51 -1.84 -2.64
C ILE A 38 9.62 -0.62 -2.89
N TYR A 39 8.68 -0.73 -3.82
CA TYR A 39 7.79 0.39 -4.17
C TYR A 39 6.77 0.69 -3.07
N LEU A 40 6.24 -0.34 -2.38
CA LEU A 40 5.35 -0.12 -1.25
C LEU A 40 6.06 0.59 -0.10
N ASN A 41 7.28 0.16 0.23
CA ASN A 41 8.07 0.82 1.28
C ASN A 41 8.43 2.25 0.89
N LEU A 42 8.75 2.51 -0.37
CA LEU A 42 9.04 3.85 -0.86
C LEU A 42 7.83 4.77 -0.68
N LEU A 43 6.63 4.28 -1.01
CA LEU A 43 5.39 5.03 -0.81
C LEU A 43 5.14 5.35 0.67
N LEU A 44 5.28 4.35 1.53
CA LEU A 44 5.06 4.54 2.98
C LEU A 44 6.04 5.55 3.56
N GLN A 45 7.27 5.57 3.08
CA GLN A 45 8.33 6.41 3.60
C GLN A 45 8.30 7.82 3.02
N SER A 46 8.11 7.94 1.72
CA SER A 46 8.24 9.21 1.01
C SER A 46 6.90 9.90 0.72
N PHE A 47 5.80 9.15 0.71
CA PHE A 47 4.46 9.69 0.44
C PHE A 47 3.46 9.17 1.48
N PRO A 48 3.71 9.47 2.78
CA PRO A 48 2.86 8.92 3.85
C PRO A 48 1.41 9.40 3.81
N ASP A 49 1.12 10.48 3.08
CA ASP A 49 -0.23 11.02 2.95
C ASP A 49 -1.02 10.39 1.80
N TYR A 50 -0.41 9.48 1.06
CA TYR A 50 -1.10 8.79 -0.04
C TYR A 50 -1.86 7.60 0.52
N LEU A 51 -3.16 7.80 0.80
CA LEU A 51 -3.98 6.87 1.57
C LEU A 51 -4.09 5.47 0.94
N ALA A 52 -4.20 5.38 -0.38
CA ALA A 52 -4.40 4.12 -1.08
C ALA A 52 -3.31 3.08 -0.79
N THR A 53 -2.11 3.51 -0.45
CA THR A 53 -0.98 2.62 -0.16
C THR A 53 -1.27 1.67 1.01
N TYR A 54 -1.95 2.16 2.05
CA TYR A 54 -1.99 1.48 3.35
C TYR A 54 -2.72 0.14 3.30
N TYR A 55 -3.86 0.08 2.63
CA TYR A 55 -4.57 -1.19 2.49
C TYR A 55 -3.72 -2.22 1.75
N GLN A 56 -3.18 -1.83 0.61
CA GLN A 56 -2.39 -2.71 -0.25
C GLN A 56 -1.10 -3.18 0.43
N ALA A 57 -0.42 -2.26 1.09
CA ALA A 57 0.85 -2.58 1.76
C ALA A 57 0.62 -3.51 2.95
N ALA A 58 -0.37 -3.22 3.79
CA ALA A 58 -0.67 -4.05 4.95
C ALA A 58 -1.06 -5.47 4.51
N GLU A 59 -1.94 -5.59 3.52
CA GLU A 59 -2.35 -6.88 2.99
C GLU A 59 -1.15 -7.66 2.44
N TYR A 60 -0.32 -6.99 1.66
CA TYR A 60 0.87 -7.60 1.06
C TYR A 60 1.81 -8.16 2.13
N PHE A 61 2.12 -7.38 3.16
CA PHE A 61 3.03 -7.82 4.21
C PHE A 61 2.41 -8.90 5.10
N ALA A 62 1.10 -8.82 5.37
CA ALA A 62 0.39 -9.87 6.12
C ALA A 62 0.45 -11.22 5.39
N GLU A 63 0.23 -11.23 4.08
CA GLU A 63 0.29 -12.46 3.27
C GLU A 63 1.67 -13.11 3.31
N ARG A 64 2.71 -12.33 3.56
CA ARG A 64 4.10 -12.81 3.64
C ARG A 64 4.56 -13.08 5.07
N GLY A 65 3.65 -13.00 6.04
CA GLY A 65 3.95 -13.33 7.43
C GLY A 65 4.56 -12.20 8.25
N PHE A 66 4.62 -10.97 7.71
CA PHE A 66 5.11 -9.80 8.44
C PHE A 66 3.95 -9.13 9.17
N TYR A 67 3.42 -9.85 10.17
CA TYR A 67 2.15 -9.47 10.83
C TYR A 67 2.25 -8.18 11.62
N GLU A 68 3.33 -8.01 12.39
CA GLU A 68 3.51 -6.77 13.18
C GLU A 68 3.58 -5.55 12.28
N LYS A 69 4.34 -5.66 11.19
CA LYS A 69 4.45 -4.59 10.20
C LYS A 69 3.09 -4.30 9.57
N ALA A 70 2.34 -5.33 9.21
CA ALA A 70 1.01 -5.18 8.62
C ALA A 70 0.05 -4.45 9.56
N LEU A 71 0.03 -4.85 10.84
CA LEU A 71 -0.84 -4.20 11.83
C LEU A 71 -0.47 -2.72 12.02
N GLU A 72 0.82 -2.42 12.07
CA GLU A 72 1.29 -1.02 12.17
C GLU A 72 0.84 -0.20 10.95
N ILE A 73 0.93 -0.77 9.75
CA ILE A 73 0.52 -0.10 8.52
C ILE A 73 -0.99 0.15 8.54
N TYR A 74 -1.80 -0.83 8.95
CA TYR A 74 -3.24 -0.62 9.12
C TYR A 74 -3.52 0.53 10.07
N ASP A 75 -2.84 0.58 11.22
CA ASP A 75 -3.04 1.64 12.20
C ASP A 75 -2.72 3.02 11.65
N ARG A 76 -1.63 3.14 10.92
CA ARG A 76 -1.24 4.40 10.27
C ARG A 76 -2.27 4.82 9.23
N GLY A 77 -2.75 3.87 8.43
CA GLY A 77 -3.78 4.14 7.43
C GLY A 77 -5.10 4.58 8.07
N ILE A 78 -5.48 3.96 9.18
CA ILE A 78 -6.69 4.31 9.93
C ILE A 78 -6.61 5.76 10.42
N VAL A 79 -5.48 6.15 11.03
CA VAL A 79 -5.29 7.52 11.50
C VAL A 79 -5.39 8.51 10.34
N LEU A 80 -4.74 8.22 9.22
CA LEU A 80 -4.79 9.10 8.05
C LEU A 80 -6.21 9.19 7.48
N ALA A 81 -6.92 8.07 7.37
CA ALA A 81 -8.29 8.06 6.85
C ALA A 81 -9.23 8.89 7.75
N MET A 82 -9.04 8.81 9.06
CA MET A 82 -9.79 9.64 10.01
C MET A 82 -9.51 11.12 9.78
N PHE A 83 -8.23 11.47 9.66
CA PHE A 83 -7.81 12.85 9.44
C PHE A 83 -8.38 13.42 8.13
N LEU A 84 -8.42 12.60 7.07
CA LEU A 84 -8.92 13.00 5.76
C LEU A 84 -10.44 12.87 5.63
N ASN A 85 -11.14 12.36 6.63
CA ASN A 85 -12.59 12.08 6.59
C ASN A 85 -12.98 11.12 5.46
N GLU A 86 -12.11 10.16 5.16
CA GLU A 86 -12.36 9.13 4.16
C GLU A 86 -13.08 7.94 4.81
N VAL A 87 -14.40 8.08 4.98
CA VAL A 87 -15.23 7.16 5.77
C VAL A 87 -15.20 5.74 5.23
N LYS A 88 -15.29 5.57 3.92
CA LYS A 88 -15.29 4.25 3.30
C LYS A 88 -13.95 3.54 3.49
N THR A 89 -12.85 4.24 3.21
CA THR A 89 -11.51 3.67 3.39
C THR A 89 -11.23 3.36 4.84
N LEU A 90 -11.67 4.22 5.75
CA LEU A 90 -11.55 3.98 7.19
C LEU A 90 -12.21 2.66 7.59
N ALA A 91 -13.44 2.43 7.14
CA ALA A 91 -14.17 1.19 7.42
C ALA A 91 -13.46 -0.03 6.85
N GLU A 92 -12.95 0.07 5.62
CA GLU A 92 -12.23 -1.02 4.98
C GLU A 92 -10.94 -1.37 5.74
N LEU A 93 -10.17 -0.36 6.16
CA LEU A 93 -8.94 -0.56 6.93
C LEU A 93 -9.21 -1.20 8.28
N LYS A 94 -10.24 -0.72 8.99
CA LYS A 94 -10.63 -1.29 10.29
C LYS A 94 -11.06 -2.76 10.15
N ASN A 95 -11.87 -3.07 9.13
CA ASN A 95 -12.28 -4.44 8.86
C ASN A 95 -11.10 -5.34 8.55
N ALA A 96 -10.19 -4.88 7.69
CA ALA A 96 -9.03 -5.68 7.31
C ALA A 96 -8.12 -5.93 8.52
N LYS A 97 -7.91 -4.92 9.35
CA LYS A 97 -7.12 -5.07 10.59
C LYS A 97 -7.77 -6.09 11.52
N GLN A 98 -9.07 -5.97 11.75
CA GLN A 98 -9.80 -6.89 12.62
C GLN A 98 -9.72 -8.32 12.12
N ASN A 99 -9.88 -8.53 10.82
CA ASN A 99 -9.77 -9.85 10.21
C ASN A 99 -8.38 -10.45 10.42
N LEU A 100 -7.34 -9.65 10.27
CA LEU A 100 -5.97 -10.11 10.52
C LEU A 100 -5.78 -10.50 11.99
N GLU A 101 -6.27 -9.67 12.91
CA GLU A 101 -6.19 -9.96 14.34
C GLU A 101 -6.89 -11.28 14.70
N ILE A 102 -8.06 -11.53 14.11
CA ILE A 102 -8.79 -12.78 14.31
C ILE A 102 -7.98 -13.97 13.77
N ASP A 103 -7.39 -13.82 12.59
CA ASP A 103 -6.58 -14.88 11.96
C ASP A 103 -5.34 -15.22 12.79
N LEU A 104 -4.84 -14.26 13.58
CA LEU A 104 -3.65 -14.44 14.41
C LEU A 104 -3.96 -15.02 15.80
N MET A 105 -5.23 -15.20 16.14
CA MET A 105 -5.65 -15.73 17.44
C MET A 105 -5.39 -17.23 17.55
#